data_2217372db5679bec41e6faca04c1a81b
#
_entry.id   2217372db5679bec41e6faca04c1a81b
#
_cell.length_a   1.000
_cell.length_b   1.000
_cell.length_c   1.000
_cell.angle_alpha   90.00
_cell.angle_beta   90.00
_cell.angle_gamma   90.00
#
_symmetry.space_group_name_H-M   'P 1'
#
loop_
_entity.id
_entity.type
_entity.pdbx_description
1 polymer ?
#
loop_
_entity_poly.entity_id
_entity_poly.type
_entity_poly.pdbx_seq_one_letter_code
_entity_poly.pdbx_strand_id
1 'polypeptide(L)'
;MLGLIAMSMTDLSSYCHPTEGAEQLVSQVKAASEGHAFGMANTEANAVEAAEELTWRTLEDVEFQDVYVEELDAYYWKPTFGGGVTGLEGKDVYITGYMIPVDLDEDFYVLSRYPFANCFFCGGAGPESVVDLRFPGKSKRIYQTDERLTFKGTFRLNADDVYQMNYILDGAVEYEL
;
A
#
# COMPACT_ATOMS: atom_id res chain seq x y z
N MET A 1 -14.61 57.72 25.88
CA MET A 1 -13.27 58.10 26.33
C MET A 1 -12.33 56.97 25.89
N LEU A 2 -11.52 57.26 24.89
CA LEU A 2 -10.51 56.39 24.35
C LEU A 2 -9.33 56.26 25.32
N GLY A 3 -8.86 55.05 25.57
CA GLY A 3 -7.57 54.80 26.20
C GLY A 3 -6.73 53.88 25.30
N LEU A 4 -5.93 54.47 24.43
CA LEU A 4 -4.85 53.81 23.71
C LEU A 4 -3.75 53.47 24.72
N ILE A 5 -3.41 52.18 24.85
CA ILE A 5 -2.18 51.71 25.47
C ILE A 5 -1.23 51.31 24.34
N ALA A 6 -0.25 52.17 24.09
CA ALA A 6 0.89 51.90 23.23
C ALA A 6 1.82 50.93 23.97
N MET A 7 1.98 49.69 23.47
CA MET A 7 3.03 48.77 23.87
C MET A 7 4.29 49.06 23.05
N SER A 8 5.31 49.50 23.73
CA SER A 8 6.66 49.79 23.26
C SER A 8 7.34 48.53 22.76
N MET A 9 7.83 48.55 21.51
CA MET A 9 8.81 47.59 21.00
C MET A 9 10.17 47.86 21.65
N THR A 10 10.54 47.05 22.62
CA THR A 10 11.92 47.05 23.11
C THR A 10 12.35 45.60 23.35
N ASP A 11 13.42 45.26 22.59
CA ASP A 11 14.46 44.31 22.98
C ASP A 11 14.17 42.81 22.90
N LEU A 12 14.24 42.26 21.66
CA LEU A 12 14.42 40.84 21.38
C LEU A 12 15.90 40.43 21.25
N SER A 13 16.84 41.22 21.77
CA SER A 13 18.29 40.98 21.62
C SER A 13 18.92 40.11 22.71
N SER A 14 18.14 39.59 23.66
CA SER A 14 18.72 38.93 24.85
C SER A 14 18.57 37.41 24.92
N TYR A 15 18.17 36.74 23.83
CA TYR A 15 17.93 35.30 23.87
C TYR A 15 18.84 34.44 22.98
N CYS A 16 19.97 34.94 22.51
CA CYS A 16 20.99 34.16 21.81
C CYS A 16 22.36 34.34 22.43
N HIS A 17 22.56 33.81 23.64
CA HIS A 17 23.88 33.45 24.10
C HIS A 17 24.02 31.95 24.08
N PRO A 18 24.99 31.37 23.32
CA PRO A 18 25.30 29.96 23.42
C PRO A 18 25.86 29.66 24.82
N THR A 19 25.24 28.74 25.51
CA THR A 19 25.71 28.28 26.82
C THR A 19 27.02 27.52 26.61
N GLU A 20 27.99 27.78 27.53
CA GLU A 20 29.32 27.12 27.54
C GLU A 20 29.31 25.59 27.44
N GLY A 21 28.17 24.94 27.60
CA GLY A 21 28.00 23.50 27.43
C GLY A 21 28.01 23.01 25.97
N ALA A 22 27.76 23.86 24.99
CA ALA A 22 27.73 23.47 23.59
C ALA A 22 29.12 23.29 22.96
N GLU A 23 30.09 24.08 23.41
CA GLU A 23 31.49 23.99 22.91
C GLU A 23 32.21 22.72 23.47
N GLN A 24 31.88 22.29 24.67
CA GLN A 24 32.44 21.05 25.23
C GLN A 24 31.93 19.78 24.53
N LEU A 25 30.69 19.77 24.08
CA LEU A 25 30.13 18.66 23.32
C LEU A 25 30.75 18.53 21.92
N VAL A 26 31.04 19.64 21.25
CA VAL A 26 31.68 19.64 19.94
C VAL A 26 33.13 19.16 20.01
N SER A 27 33.88 19.49 21.09
CA SER A 27 35.24 19.03 21.27
C SER A 27 35.33 17.54 21.59
N GLN A 28 34.38 16.97 22.32
CA GLN A 28 34.32 15.52 22.61
C GLN A 28 33.94 14.68 21.39
N VAL A 29 33.05 15.19 20.51
CA VAL A 29 32.71 14.50 19.25
C VAL A 29 33.90 14.50 18.28
N LYS A 30 34.74 15.54 18.27
CA LYS A 30 35.91 15.63 17.40
C LYS A 30 37.07 14.76 17.83
N ALA A 31 37.23 14.49 19.13
CA ALA A 31 38.25 13.60 19.67
C ALA A 31 37.91 12.09 19.52
N ALA A 32 36.62 11.75 19.33
CA ALA A 32 36.15 10.39 19.14
C ALA A 32 36.24 9.89 17.68
N SER A 33 36.55 10.78 16.72
CA SER A 33 36.58 10.43 15.28
C SER A 33 37.98 10.03 14.76
N GLU A 34 39.01 10.07 15.58
CA GLU A 34 40.41 9.78 15.13
C GLU A 34 40.97 8.43 15.62
N GLY A 35 40.13 7.46 15.93
CA GLY A 35 40.73 6.23 16.52
C GLY A 35 40.02 4.91 16.29
N HIS A 36 39.11 4.78 15.33
CA HIS A 36 38.57 3.46 14.96
C HIS A 36 38.52 3.30 13.45
N ALA A 37 39.37 2.42 12.94
CA ALA A 37 39.16 1.80 11.64
C ALA A 37 37.83 1.07 11.71
N PHE A 38 36.80 1.71 11.16
CA PHE A 38 35.49 1.10 10.96
C PHE A 38 35.66 -0.04 9.96
N GLY A 39 35.69 -1.27 10.50
CA GLY A 39 35.46 -2.44 9.67
C GLY A 39 34.19 -2.16 8.85
N MET A 40 34.28 -2.31 7.53
CA MET A 40 33.18 -2.24 6.60
C MET A 40 32.13 -3.26 7.08
N ALA A 41 31.19 -2.83 7.93
CA ALA A 41 29.94 -3.53 8.06
C ALA A 41 29.31 -3.43 6.66
N ASN A 42 29.21 -4.57 5.99
CA ASN A 42 28.33 -4.74 4.86
C ASN A 42 26.96 -4.22 5.30
N THR A 43 26.67 -2.98 4.95
CA THR A 43 25.31 -2.55 4.77
C THR A 43 24.86 -3.35 3.55
N GLU A 44 24.25 -4.52 3.79
CA GLU A 44 23.36 -5.09 2.81
C GLU A 44 22.38 -3.97 2.50
N ALA A 45 22.64 -3.27 1.41
CA ALA A 45 21.65 -2.43 0.78
C ALA A 45 20.50 -3.41 0.54
N ASN A 46 19.44 -3.26 1.33
CA ASN A 46 18.15 -3.81 1.01
C ASN A 46 17.85 -3.24 -0.40
N ALA A 47 18.20 -4.00 -1.42
CA ALA A 47 17.76 -3.75 -2.77
C ALA A 47 16.23 -3.80 -2.62
N VAL A 48 15.59 -2.63 -2.68
CA VAL A 48 14.14 -2.55 -2.86
C VAL A 48 13.92 -3.30 -4.17
N GLU A 49 13.53 -4.57 -4.06
CA GLU A 49 13.24 -5.41 -5.22
C GLU A 49 12.18 -4.66 -6.01
N ALA A 50 12.46 -4.36 -7.27
CA ALA A 50 11.53 -3.63 -8.10
C ALA A 50 10.25 -4.46 -8.20
N ALA A 51 9.10 -3.82 -7.98
CA ALA A 51 7.81 -4.52 -8.04
C ALA A 51 7.67 -5.28 -9.36
N GLU A 52 7.29 -6.55 -9.29
CA GLU A 52 7.10 -7.42 -10.46
C GLU A 52 5.74 -7.16 -11.11
N GLU A 53 5.64 -7.24 -12.43
CA GLU A 53 4.36 -7.11 -13.12
C GLU A 53 3.46 -8.32 -12.81
N LEU A 54 2.31 -8.08 -12.18
CA LEU A 54 1.24 -9.05 -12.04
C LEU A 54 0.30 -8.92 -13.24
N THR A 55 0.26 -9.93 -14.09
CA THR A 55 -0.63 -9.93 -15.25
C THR A 55 -1.96 -10.61 -14.96
N TRP A 56 -3.03 -10.17 -15.60
CA TRP A 56 -4.34 -10.85 -15.53
C TRP A 56 -4.26 -12.31 -15.99
N ARG A 57 -3.35 -12.63 -16.90
CA ARG A 57 -3.12 -14.02 -17.34
C ARG A 57 -2.52 -14.90 -16.23
N THR A 58 -1.70 -14.31 -15.37
CA THR A 58 -1.14 -15.05 -14.21
C THR A 58 -2.24 -15.41 -13.21
N LEU A 59 -3.25 -14.54 -13.04
CA LEU A 59 -4.38 -14.78 -12.16
C LEU A 59 -5.35 -15.87 -12.68
N GLU A 60 -5.27 -16.22 -13.98
CA GLU A 60 -6.02 -17.36 -14.55
C GLU A 60 -5.46 -18.73 -14.13
N ASP A 61 -4.28 -18.78 -13.47
CA ASP A 61 -3.70 -20.02 -12.95
C ASP A 61 -4.39 -20.44 -11.64
N VAL A 62 -5.68 -20.76 -11.74
CA VAL A 62 -6.56 -21.12 -10.62
C VAL A 62 -7.68 -22.04 -11.10
N GLU A 63 -8.07 -23.00 -10.27
CA GLU A 63 -9.27 -23.82 -10.45
C GLU A 63 -10.28 -23.51 -9.34
N PHE A 64 -11.56 -23.38 -9.69
CA PHE A 64 -12.63 -23.13 -8.74
C PHE A 64 -13.50 -24.37 -8.56
N GLN A 65 -13.84 -24.66 -7.31
CA GLN A 65 -14.75 -25.75 -6.94
C GLN A 65 -15.92 -25.19 -6.13
N ASP A 66 -17.13 -25.66 -6.43
CA ASP A 66 -18.31 -25.32 -5.64
C ASP A 66 -18.24 -26.04 -4.28
N VAL A 67 -18.12 -25.27 -3.21
CA VAL A 67 -18.15 -25.77 -1.83
C VAL A 67 -19.33 -25.15 -1.11
N TYR A 68 -20.19 -26.00 -0.52
CA TYR A 68 -21.30 -25.52 0.29
C TYR A 68 -20.80 -25.05 1.65
N VAL A 69 -21.17 -23.84 2.03
CA VAL A 69 -20.84 -23.20 3.31
C VAL A 69 -22.11 -23.16 4.17
N GLU A 70 -22.19 -24.02 5.19
CA GLU A 70 -23.39 -24.19 6.01
C GLU A 70 -23.80 -22.90 6.74
N GLU A 71 -22.81 -22.12 7.22
CA GLU A 71 -23.02 -20.85 7.93
C GLU A 71 -23.70 -19.77 7.05
N LEU A 72 -23.52 -19.85 5.74
CA LEU A 72 -24.06 -18.90 4.76
C LEU A 72 -25.30 -19.45 4.03
N ASP A 73 -25.60 -20.75 4.20
CA ASP A 73 -26.61 -21.47 3.40
C ASP A 73 -26.41 -21.24 1.89
N ALA A 74 -25.16 -21.23 1.43
CA ALA A 74 -24.77 -20.89 0.07
C ALA A 74 -23.58 -21.68 -0.44
N TYR A 75 -23.42 -21.75 -1.76
CA TYR A 75 -22.22 -22.26 -2.40
C TYR A 75 -21.19 -21.15 -2.55
N TYR A 76 -19.94 -21.49 -2.27
CA TYR A 76 -18.76 -20.65 -2.45
C TYR A 76 -17.83 -21.26 -3.50
N TRP A 77 -17.29 -20.46 -4.38
CA TRP A 77 -16.27 -20.87 -5.33
C TRP A 77 -14.90 -20.88 -4.67
N LYS A 78 -14.53 -22.05 -4.12
CA LYS A 78 -13.25 -22.23 -3.45
C LYS A 78 -12.13 -22.33 -4.47
N PRO A 79 -11.12 -21.43 -4.42
CA PRO A 79 -9.99 -21.48 -5.33
C PRO A 79 -8.98 -22.54 -4.94
N THR A 80 -8.36 -23.15 -5.94
CA THR A 80 -7.11 -23.90 -5.84
C THR A 80 -6.10 -23.23 -6.74
N PHE A 81 -5.15 -22.52 -6.15
CA PHE A 81 -4.18 -21.71 -6.88
C PHE A 81 -3.07 -22.55 -7.48
N GLY A 82 -2.72 -22.29 -8.74
CA GLY A 82 -1.60 -22.91 -9.43
C GLY A 82 -0.24 -22.35 -9.00
N GLY A 83 0.83 -23.01 -9.46
CA GLY A 83 2.20 -22.68 -9.09
C GLY A 83 2.66 -21.28 -9.57
N GLY A 84 2.11 -20.81 -10.68
CA GLY A 84 2.43 -19.51 -11.25
C GLY A 84 1.99 -18.36 -10.35
N VAL A 85 0.73 -18.39 -9.89
CA VAL A 85 0.18 -17.35 -9.03
C VAL A 85 0.67 -17.48 -7.59
N THR A 86 0.83 -18.70 -7.07
CA THR A 86 1.36 -18.96 -5.71
C THR A 86 2.80 -18.45 -5.56
N GLY A 87 3.59 -18.52 -6.63
CA GLY A 87 4.97 -17.99 -6.64
C GLY A 87 5.08 -16.46 -6.45
N LEU A 88 3.96 -15.74 -6.52
CA LEU A 88 3.89 -14.29 -6.29
C LEU A 88 3.35 -13.91 -4.91
N GLU A 89 2.88 -14.87 -4.11
CA GLU A 89 2.42 -14.64 -2.74
C GLU A 89 3.48 -13.90 -1.92
N GLY A 90 3.09 -12.81 -1.26
CA GLY A 90 3.96 -11.99 -0.42
C GLY A 90 4.96 -11.10 -1.16
N LYS A 91 4.98 -11.11 -2.49
CA LYS A 91 5.85 -10.23 -3.28
C LYS A 91 5.21 -8.87 -3.52
N ASP A 92 6.07 -7.87 -3.71
CA ASP A 92 5.66 -6.56 -4.21
C ASP A 92 5.42 -6.65 -5.71
N VAL A 93 4.19 -6.37 -6.11
CA VAL A 93 3.77 -6.44 -7.52
C VAL A 93 3.07 -5.15 -7.94
N TYR A 94 2.95 -4.93 -9.26
CA TYR A 94 2.06 -3.92 -9.81
C TYR A 94 1.14 -4.53 -10.86
N ILE A 95 -0.09 -4.01 -10.94
CA ILE A 95 -1.13 -4.47 -11.87
C ILE A 95 -1.93 -3.29 -12.40
N THR A 96 -2.30 -3.34 -13.68
CA THR A 96 -3.11 -2.31 -14.34
C THR A 96 -4.50 -2.86 -14.64
N GLY A 97 -5.54 -2.09 -14.30
CA GLY A 97 -6.93 -2.48 -14.56
C GLY A 97 -7.90 -1.30 -14.48
N TYR A 98 -9.19 -1.63 -14.43
CA TYR A 98 -10.28 -0.68 -14.32
C TYR A 98 -10.77 -0.60 -12.88
N MET A 99 -10.86 0.61 -12.34
CA MET A 99 -11.38 0.84 -10.99
C MET A 99 -12.87 0.56 -10.90
N ILE A 100 -13.26 -0.16 -9.87
CA ILE A 100 -14.67 -0.39 -9.53
C ILE A 100 -14.87 -0.06 -8.06
N PRO A 101 -15.53 1.07 -7.74
CA PRO A 101 -16.01 1.36 -6.40
C PRO A 101 -17.10 0.36 -6.02
N VAL A 102 -16.86 -0.44 -4.97
CA VAL A 102 -17.86 -1.41 -4.48
C VAL A 102 -18.64 -0.82 -3.32
N ASP A 103 -17.94 -0.23 -2.35
CA ASP A 103 -18.54 0.47 -1.21
C ASP A 103 -17.67 1.69 -0.85
N LEU A 104 -18.22 2.88 -1.06
CA LEU A 104 -17.51 4.15 -0.81
C LEU A 104 -17.44 4.50 0.68
N ASP A 105 -18.39 4.04 1.48
CA ASP A 105 -18.42 4.31 2.92
C ASP A 105 -17.34 3.50 3.64
N GLU A 106 -17.13 2.26 3.18
CA GLU A 106 -16.09 1.35 3.67
C GLU A 106 -14.75 1.51 2.94
N ASP A 107 -14.66 2.43 1.97
CA ASP A 107 -13.46 2.64 1.14
C ASP A 107 -13.03 1.38 0.37
N PHE A 108 -14.03 0.58 -0.02
CA PHE A 108 -13.84 -0.70 -0.68
C PHE A 108 -13.83 -0.53 -2.20
N TYR A 109 -12.67 -0.75 -2.79
CA TYR A 109 -12.42 -0.70 -4.22
C TYR A 109 -11.80 -1.99 -4.71
N VAL A 110 -12.18 -2.39 -5.92
CA VAL A 110 -11.49 -3.45 -6.64
C VAL A 110 -10.91 -2.95 -7.94
N LEU A 111 -9.80 -3.53 -8.34
CA LEU A 111 -9.26 -3.39 -9.68
C LEU A 111 -9.78 -4.55 -10.52
N SER A 112 -10.34 -4.26 -11.69
CA SER A 112 -10.92 -5.24 -12.60
C SER A 112 -10.15 -5.30 -13.91
N ARG A 113 -10.05 -6.50 -14.47
CA ARG A 113 -9.53 -6.73 -15.83
C ARG A 113 -10.39 -6.04 -16.89
N TYR A 114 -11.70 -5.99 -16.65
CA TYR A 114 -12.70 -5.51 -17.59
C TYR A 114 -13.44 -4.29 -17.04
N PRO A 115 -13.98 -3.41 -17.92
CA PRO A 115 -14.89 -2.36 -17.50
C PRO A 115 -16.09 -2.92 -16.72
N PHE A 116 -16.72 -2.07 -15.91
CA PHE A 116 -17.81 -2.44 -15.00
C PHE A 116 -18.92 -3.27 -15.66
N ALA A 117 -19.35 -2.91 -16.86
CA ALA A 117 -20.42 -3.61 -17.57
C ALA A 117 -20.11 -5.08 -17.88
N ASN A 118 -18.84 -5.48 -17.91
CA ASN A 118 -18.35 -6.83 -18.25
C ASN A 118 -17.51 -7.45 -17.12
N CYS A 119 -17.53 -6.86 -15.92
CA CYS A 119 -16.73 -7.34 -14.80
C CYS A 119 -17.41 -8.51 -14.06
N PHE A 120 -16.71 -9.05 -13.07
CA PHE A 120 -17.19 -10.12 -12.20
C PHE A 120 -18.56 -9.81 -11.56
N PHE A 121 -18.76 -8.60 -11.03
CA PHE A 121 -20.01 -8.21 -10.33
C PHE A 121 -21.23 -8.15 -11.25
N CYS A 122 -21.03 -8.02 -12.56
CA CYS A 122 -22.10 -8.06 -13.57
C CYS A 122 -22.29 -9.45 -14.18
N GLY A 123 -21.52 -10.45 -13.71
CA GLY A 123 -21.55 -11.82 -14.24
C GLY A 123 -20.90 -11.99 -15.62
N GLY A 124 -20.12 -11.01 -16.07
CA GLY A 124 -19.43 -11.04 -17.35
C GLY A 124 -18.08 -11.76 -17.32
N ALA A 125 -17.52 -12.02 -16.12
CA ALA A 125 -16.21 -12.63 -15.93
C ALA A 125 -16.16 -13.43 -14.62
N GLY A 126 -15.14 -14.29 -14.45
CA GLY A 126 -14.91 -15.06 -13.24
C GLY A 126 -14.20 -14.27 -12.13
N PRO A 127 -14.08 -14.89 -10.92
CA PRO A 127 -13.43 -14.27 -9.77
C PRO A 127 -11.95 -13.93 -10.00
N GLU A 128 -11.28 -14.63 -10.92
CA GLU A 128 -9.89 -14.38 -11.32
C GLU A 128 -9.68 -13.04 -12.02
N SER A 129 -10.76 -12.34 -12.36
CA SER A 129 -10.72 -11.07 -13.06
C SER A 129 -10.76 -9.83 -12.17
N VAL A 130 -10.73 -10.00 -10.85
CA VAL A 130 -10.78 -8.88 -9.89
C VAL A 130 -9.72 -9.03 -8.79
N VAL A 131 -9.19 -7.89 -8.34
CA VAL A 131 -8.23 -7.78 -7.23
C VAL A 131 -8.73 -6.74 -6.24
N ASP A 132 -8.85 -7.11 -4.98
CA ASP A 132 -9.21 -6.24 -3.86
C ASP A 132 -8.05 -5.30 -3.54
N LEU A 133 -8.29 -3.99 -3.50
CA LEU A 133 -7.29 -2.98 -3.18
C LEU A 133 -7.40 -2.58 -1.70
N ARG A 134 -6.39 -2.95 -0.90
CA ARG A 134 -6.29 -2.55 0.50
C ARG A 134 -5.33 -1.38 0.65
N PHE A 135 -5.87 -0.17 0.78
CA PHE A 135 -5.06 1.03 0.95
C PHE A 135 -4.41 1.11 2.35
N PRO A 136 -3.23 1.74 2.48
CA PRO A 136 -2.61 2.00 3.79
C PRO A 136 -3.34 3.15 4.52
N GLY A 137 -4.51 2.87 5.05
CA GLY A 137 -5.45 3.86 5.61
C GLY A 137 -6.59 4.14 4.65
N LYS A 138 -7.06 5.41 4.58
CA LYS A 138 -8.08 5.79 3.59
C LYS A 138 -7.47 6.04 2.22
N SER A 139 -8.26 5.78 1.17
CA SER A 139 -7.89 6.14 -0.20
C SER A 139 -7.60 7.64 -0.31
N LYS A 140 -6.61 8.01 -1.13
CA LYS A 140 -6.20 9.42 -1.27
C LYS A 140 -7.23 10.28 -1.98
N ARG A 141 -8.13 9.67 -2.74
CA ARG A 141 -9.19 10.32 -3.52
C ARG A 141 -10.32 9.33 -3.78
N ILE A 142 -11.46 9.85 -4.20
CA ILE A 142 -12.55 9.03 -4.73
C ILE A 142 -12.20 8.65 -6.18
N TYR A 143 -12.05 7.35 -6.42
CA TYR A 143 -11.84 6.80 -7.75
C TYR A 143 -13.16 6.65 -8.50
N GLN A 144 -13.13 6.90 -9.80
CA GLN A 144 -14.31 6.77 -10.65
C GLN A 144 -14.39 5.38 -11.27
N THR A 145 -15.61 4.91 -11.51
CA THR A 145 -15.87 3.67 -12.26
C THR A 145 -15.20 3.73 -13.62
N ASP A 146 -14.56 2.63 -14.03
CA ASP A 146 -13.85 2.46 -15.30
C ASP A 146 -12.61 3.35 -15.50
N GLU A 147 -12.15 4.05 -14.48
CA GLU A 147 -10.86 4.72 -14.50
C GLU A 147 -9.74 3.68 -14.62
N ARG A 148 -8.94 3.75 -15.68
CA ARG A 148 -7.86 2.77 -15.91
C ARG A 148 -6.59 3.22 -15.21
N LEU A 149 -6.17 2.48 -14.20
CA LEU A 149 -5.05 2.82 -13.32
C LEU A 149 -4.14 1.62 -13.08
N THR A 150 -2.93 1.92 -12.64
CA THR A 150 -1.97 0.93 -12.15
C THR A 150 -1.79 1.11 -10.64
N PHE A 151 -1.82 0.00 -9.92
CA PHE A 151 -1.53 -0.03 -8.49
C PHE A 151 -0.37 -0.98 -8.21
N LYS A 152 0.43 -0.64 -7.20
CA LYS A 152 1.42 -1.54 -6.62
C LYS A 152 1.12 -1.79 -5.15
N GLY A 153 1.56 -2.95 -4.67
CA GLY A 153 1.41 -3.37 -3.27
C GLY A 153 1.92 -4.79 -3.09
N THR A 154 1.75 -5.32 -1.90
CA THR A 154 2.12 -6.71 -1.59
C THR A 154 0.97 -7.63 -1.97
N PHE A 155 1.24 -8.60 -2.84
CA PHE A 155 0.23 -9.53 -3.33
C PHE A 155 -0.08 -10.62 -2.31
N ARG A 156 -1.37 -10.86 -2.08
CA ARG A 156 -1.85 -11.88 -1.16
C ARG A 156 -2.98 -12.71 -1.77
N LEU A 157 -2.91 -14.02 -1.55
CA LEU A 157 -3.94 -14.99 -1.94
C LEU A 157 -4.89 -15.25 -0.77
N ASN A 158 -6.15 -15.50 -1.09
CA ASN A 158 -7.16 -15.89 -0.12
C ASN A 158 -7.97 -17.08 -0.67
N ALA A 159 -7.86 -18.23 -0.02
CA ALA A 159 -8.57 -19.45 -0.38
C ALA A 159 -9.74 -19.78 0.57
N ASP A 160 -9.72 -19.25 1.78
CA ASP A 160 -10.54 -19.79 2.87
C ASP A 160 -11.52 -18.78 3.49
N ASP A 161 -11.21 -17.48 3.44
CA ASP A 161 -12.09 -16.44 3.97
C ASP A 161 -13.11 -16.03 2.91
N VAL A 162 -14.35 -16.49 3.05
CA VAL A 162 -15.45 -16.22 2.11
C VAL A 162 -15.93 -14.77 2.08
N TYR A 163 -15.47 -13.94 3.04
CA TYR A 163 -15.80 -12.52 3.11
C TYR A 163 -14.78 -11.62 2.42
N GLN A 164 -13.72 -12.19 1.84
CA GLN A 164 -12.70 -11.45 1.11
C GLN A 164 -12.57 -11.98 -0.33
N MET A 165 -12.07 -11.13 -1.24
CA MET A 165 -11.74 -11.56 -2.60
C MET A 165 -10.58 -12.56 -2.59
N ASN A 166 -10.46 -13.38 -3.65
CA ASN A 166 -9.40 -14.37 -3.77
C ASN A 166 -8.02 -13.77 -3.99
N TYR A 167 -7.95 -12.60 -4.61
CA TYR A 167 -6.73 -11.82 -4.86
C TYR A 167 -6.82 -10.48 -4.15
N ILE A 168 -5.79 -10.16 -3.40
CA ILE A 168 -5.73 -8.96 -2.57
C ILE A 168 -4.38 -8.28 -2.80
N LEU A 169 -4.40 -6.96 -2.93
CA LEU A 169 -3.21 -6.13 -3.01
C LEU A 169 -3.12 -5.28 -1.73
N ASP A 170 -2.35 -5.75 -0.76
CA ASP A 170 -2.17 -5.08 0.52
C ASP A 170 -1.24 -3.87 0.38
N GLY A 171 -1.56 -2.77 1.06
CA GLY A 171 -0.80 -1.53 0.97
C GLY A 171 -0.85 -0.88 -0.41
N ALA A 172 -1.97 -1.03 -1.13
CA ALA A 172 -2.15 -0.56 -2.49
C ALA A 172 -1.91 0.95 -2.63
N VAL A 173 -1.07 1.35 -3.57
CA VAL A 173 -0.82 2.75 -3.94
C VAL A 173 -0.80 2.91 -5.45
N GLU A 174 -1.29 4.05 -5.96
CA GLU A 174 -1.16 4.36 -7.39
C GLU A 174 0.31 4.31 -7.81
N TYR A 175 0.57 3.74 -8.97
CA TYR A 175 1.90 3.53 -9.51
C TYR A 175 1.97 4.00 -10.97
N GLU A 176 2.91 4.87 -11.26
CA GLU A 176 3.20 5.35 -12.61
C GLU A 176 4.30 4.47 -13.22
N LEU A 177 4.04 3.93 -14.44
CA LEU A 177 4.96 3.10 -15.21
C LEU A 177 5.94 3.95 -16.01
#